data_216d02469b89267c0db2be6f432d4d36
#
_entry.id   216d02469b89267c0db2be6f432d4d36
#
_cell.length_a   1.000
_cell.length_b   1.000
_cell.length_c   1.000
_cell.angle_alpha   90.00
_cell.angle_beta   90.00
_cell.angle_gamma   90.00
#
_symmetry.space_group_name_H-M   'P 1'
#
loop_
_entity.id
_entity.type
_entity.pdbx_description
1 polymer ?
#
loop_
_entity_poly.entity_id
_entity_poly.type
_entity_poly.pdbx_seq_one_letter_code
_entity_poly.pdbx_strand_id
1 'polypeptide(L)'
;MQRAVLIRDYVIDHLGEAFSKGYIQVYYQPVIRSISKTLCGLEALARWIDPVYGFLKPNEFIPALENTRQLYQLDLYILEEVCKRLRACLDDGIPVVPISINLSRMDFLTCDIFTEVERRTQKYRIPHHLLCIEITESMFVQNAREIRIILDHFREVGYQVWMDDFGSGYSSLNALKDYHFDELKIDMDFLSNFTQRSKDIIQSTIHMSKKIGIRTLAEGVETEEQFRFLRDIGCEKIQGYFFGKPLPFDEMKAHILLQHIDVETEELTAYYEKAGDMDFTTDESLAIVETMEDGKLYFRFASPAYQDVLASVGAPTPRDSEARLNMPESPIRKKIARLLSHVYDSDQPYAITYTIDDQYLWLKVQKIAQLGKRFLLRCKLLNITRNAIQIEQMKVNGLEKDLYDLYHAIVINDLDRGTCQPVVFCRDYHKFHPGHTYCYQTTMRAFGYLSIQKEDRPRYERFMDADTISDRLSAHGGTLSEYFRTLTPNGFVWCQHVFIAIPDTNCRIFLHTVKPAIPNNLAMEKGLVKLYNEIKKDW
;
A
#
# COMPACT_ATOMS: atom_id res chain seq x y z
N MET A 1 4.31 -46.33 14.13
CA MET A 1 2.94 -46.89 14.02
C MET A 1 2.32 -47.25 15.37
N GLN A 2 2.92 -48.07 16.23
CA GLN A 2 2.35 -48.42 17.56
C GLN A 2 2.11 -47.23 18.49
N ARG A 3 3.08 -46.27 18.61
CA ARG A 3 2.90 -45.08 19.46
C ARG A 3 1.74 -44.21 19.01
N ALA A 4 1.54 -44.03 17.72
CA ALA A 4 0.45 -43.20 17.18
C ALA A 4 -0.94 -43.79 17.46
N VAL A 5 -1.07 -45.13 17.42
CA VAL A 5 -2.33 -45.81 17.77
C VAL A 5 -2.62 -45.71 19.26
N LEU A 6 -1.60 -45.87 20.11
CA LEU A 6 -1.74 -45.73 21.58
C LEU A 6 -2.13 -44.28 21.97
N ILE A 7 -1.52 -43.29 21.36
CA ILE A 7 -1.87 -41.88 21.62
C ILE A 7 -3.30 -41.61 21.15
N ARG A 8 -3.69 -42.12 19.99
CA ARG A 8 -5.04 -41.92 19.45
C ARG A 8 -6.13 -42.41 20.43
N ASP A 9 -6.03 -43.66 20.92
CA ASP A 9 -7.02 -44.21 21.83
C ASP A 9 -6.98 -43.49 23.19
N TYR A 10 -5.78 -43.16 23.66
CA TYR A 10 -5.57 -42.42 24.90
C TYR A 10 -6.23 -41.05 24.92
N VAL A 11 -6.02 -40.21 23.86
CA VAL A 11 -6.57 -38.86 23.83
C VAL A 11 -8.09 -38.83 23.77
N ILE A 12 -8.72 -39.83 23.15
CA ILE A 12 -10.17 -39.99 23.09
C ILE A 12 -10.75 -40.20 24.49
N ASP A 13 -10.13 -41.08 25.28
CA ASP A 13 -10.63 -41.46 26.59
C ASP A 13 -10.31 -40.44 27.69
N HIS A 14 -9.24 -39.62 27.50
CA HIS A 14 -8.74 -38.70 28.52
C HIS A 14 -9.04 -37.21 28.22
N LEU A 15 -9.80 -36.87 27.17
CA LEU A 15 -10.10 -35.48 26.81
C LEU A 15 -10.76 -34.70 27.95
N GLY A 16 -11.76 -35.31 28.62
CA GLY A 16 -12.45 -34.69 29.77
C GLY A 16 -11.53 -34.43 30.95
N GLU A 17 -10.60 -35.37 31.23
CA GLU A 17 -9.57 -35.19 32.25
C GLU A 17 -8.61 -34.07 31.85
N ALA A 18 -8.18 -34.05 30.62
CA ALA A 18 -7.27 -33.03 30.10
C ALA A 18 -7.83 -31.59 30.24
N PHE A 19 -9.13 -31.40 30.05
CA PHE A 19 -9.79 -30.12 30.33
C PHE A 19 -9.80 -29.79 31.82
N SER A 20 -10.24 -30.74 32.65
CA SER A 20 -10.41 -30.51 34.09
C SER A 20 -9.08 -30.29 34.83
N LYS A 21 -8.00 -30.89 34.35
CA LYS A 21 -6.65 -30.80 34.93
C LYS A 21 -5.78 -29.73 34.27
N GLY A 22 -6.28 -29.05 33.22
CA GLY A 22 -5.54 -28.01 32.51
C GLY A 22 -4.37 -28.56 31.67
N TYR A 23 -4.45 -29.82 31.22
CA TYR A 23 -3.46 -30.37 30.29
C TYR A 23 -3.60 -29.80 28.88
N ILE A 24 -4.79 -29.35 28.50
CA ILE A 24 -5.02 -28.56 27.31
C ILE A 24 -4.72 -27.09 27.63
N GLN A 25 -3.79 -26.52 26.91
CA GLN A 25 -3.39 -25.12 27.03
C GLN A 25 -3.57 -24.38 25.70
N VAL A 26 -3.87 -23.09 25.78
CA VAL A 26 -3.93 -22.22 24.63
C VAL A 26 -2.59 -21.52 24.45
N TYR A 27 -1.96 -21.72 23.31
CA TYR A 27 -0.79 -20.99 22.88
C TYR A 27 -1.21 -19.93 21.87
N TYR A 28 -0.47 -18.84 21.82
CA TYR A 28 -0.79 -17.70 20.96
C TYR A 28 0.38 -17.43 20.01
N GLN A 29 0.08 -17.37 18.71
CA GLN A 29 1.07 -17.02 17.72
C GLN A 29 0.81 -15.60 17.23
N PRO A 30 1.85 -14.72 17.20
CA PRO A 30 1.66 -13.33 16.78
C PRO A 30 1.41 -13.22 15.27
N VAL A 31 0.42 -12.37 14.93
CA VAL A 31 0.14 -11.90 13.57
C VAL A 31 0.59 -10.46 13.47
N ILE A 32 1.45 -10.19 12.49
CA ILE A 32 2.14 -8.91 12.34
C ILE A 32 1.65 -8.21 11.07
N ARG A 33 1.35 -6.91 11.18
CA ARG A 33 1.07 -6.06 10.02
C ARG A 33 2.33 -5.85 9.20
N SER A 34 2.31 -6.19 7.92
CA SER A 34 3.50 -6.19 7.07
C SER A 34 4.12 -4.79 6.90
N ILE A 35 3.27 -3.77 6.76
CA ILE A 35 3.67 -2.40 6.43
C ILE A 35 4.24 -1.63 7.63
N SER A 36 3.72 -1.87 8.85
CA SER A 36 4.11 -1.18 10.10
C SER A 36 5.01 -2.02 11.01
N LYS A 37 4.99 -3.34 10.87
CA LYS A 37 5.60 -4.34 11.76
C LYS A 37 5.01 -4.32 13.17
N THR A 38 3.75 -3.96 13.32
CA THR A 38 3.02 -3.95 14.59
C THR A 38 2.26 -5.25 14.79
N LEU A 39 2.03 -5.63 16.03
CA LEU A 39 1.15 -6.74 16.38
C LEU A 39 -0.29 -6.36 16.08
N CYS A 40 -0.93 -7.04 15.14
CA CYS A 40 -2.30 -6.74 14.71
C CYS A 40 -3.29 -7.87 14.91
N GLY A 41 -2.84 -9.02 15.41
CA GLY A 41 -3.67 -10.17 15.74
C GLY A 41 -2.88 -11.26 16.47
N LEU A 42 -3.59 -12.24 16.97
CA LEU A 42 -3.04 -13.46 17.55
C LEU A 42 -3.84 -14.64 17.02
N GLU A 43 -3.21 -15.76 16.75
CA GLU A 43 -3.89 -17.03 16.52
C GLU A 43 -3.83 -17.90 17.78
N ALA A 44 -5.00 -18.41 18.22
CA ALA A 44 -5.12 -19.29 19.35
C ALA A 44 -4.98 -20.76 18.92
N LEU A 45 -3.98 -21.43 19.45
CA LEU A 45 -3.58 -22.78 19.04
C LEU A 45 -3.61 -23.74 20.23
N ALA A 46 -4.35 -24.82 20.11
CA ALA A 46 -4.39 -25.88 21.15
C ALA A 46 -3.03 -26.56 21.30
N ARG A 47 -2.62 -26.78 22.55
CA ARG A 47 -1.47 -27.61 22.90
C ARG A 47 -1.89 -28.55 24.03
N TRP A 48 -1.50 -29.83 23.94
CA TRP A 48 -1.79 -30.81 24.96
C TRP A 48 -0.49 -31.22 25.67
N ILE A 49 -0.38 -30.84 26.95
CA ILE A 49 0.78 -31.16 27.78
C ILE A 49 0.36 -32.28 28.72
N ASP A 50 0.60 -33.49 28.27
CA ASP A 50 0.12 -34.68 28.92
C ASP A 50 1.13 -35.18 29.99
N PRO A 51 0.67 -35.60 31.18
CA PRO A 51 1.58 -36.09 32.22
C PRO A 51 2.25 -37.43 31.88
N VAL A 52 1.68 -38.21 30.95
CA VAL A 52 2.19 -39.53 30.55
C VAL A 52 3.01 -39.45 29.26
N TYR A 53 2.48 -38.75 28.27
CA TYR A 53 3.08 -38.68 26.92
C TYR A 53 3.90 -37.40 26.67
N GLY A 54 3.87 -36.46 27.61
CA GLY A 54 4.53 -35.17 27.49
C GLY A 54 3.81 -34.25 26.52
N PHE A 55 4.56 -33.47 25.74
CA PHE A 55 4.00 -32.55 24.76
C PHE A 55 3.48 -33.31 23.54
N LEU A 56 2.16 -33.33 23.37
CA LEU A 56 1.48 -33.86 22.19
C LEU A 56 1.28 -32.74 21.16
N LYS A 57 1.72 -33.01 19.94
CA LYS A 57 1.53 -32.06 18.83
C LYS A 57 0.09 -32.10 18.28
N PRO A 58 -0.46 -31.02 17.72
CA PRO A 58 -1.80 -31.00 17.13
C PRO A 58 -2.09 -32.16 16.18
N ASN A 59 -1.15 -32.49 15.30
CA ASN A 59 -1.28 -33.61 14.37
C ASN A 59 -1.32 -35.01 15.03
N GLU A 60 -1.03 -35.13 16.33
CA GLU A 60 -1.12 -36.39 17.07
C GLU A 60 -2.50 -36.59 17.74
N PHE A 61 -3.22 -35.50 18.09
CA PHE A 61 -4.51 -35.60 18.79
C PHE A 61 -5.71 -35.07 18.00
N ILE A 62 -5.57 -34.00 17.17
CA ILE A 62 -6.70 -33.44 16.44
C ILE A 62 -7.36 -34.46 15.50
N PRO A 63 -6.64 -35.24 14.66
CA PRO A 63 -7.29 -36.23 13.81
C PRO A 63 -8.02 -37.31 14.57
N ALA A 64 -7.57 -37.66 15.78
CA ALA A 64 -8.24 -38.65 16.62
C ALA A 64 -9.60 -38.13 17.13
N LEU A 65 -9.61 -36.87 17.59
CA LEU A 65 -10.83 -36.21 18.10
C LEU A 65 -11.81 -35.91 16.97
N GLU A 66 -11.33 -35.54 15.78
CA GLU A 66 -12.16 -35.34 14.61
C GLU A 66 -12.89 -36.61 14.19
N ASN A 67 -12.17 -37.76 14.07
CA ASN A 67 -12.72 -39.05 13.70
C ASN A 67 -13.78 -39.55 14.70
N THR A 68 -13.69 -39.16 15.96
CA THR A 68 -14.63 -39.55 17.02
C THR A 68 -15.71 -38.50 17.29
N ARG A 69 -15.73 -37.42 16.51
CA ARG A 69 -16.65 -36.29 16.67
C ARG A 69 -16.55 -35.59 18.02
N GLN A 70 -15.37 -35.60 18.63
CA GLN A 70 -15.10 -34.93 19.90
C GLN A 70 -14.37 -33.59 19.74
N LEU A 71 -13.91 -33.26 18.50
CA LEU A 71 -13.12 -32.05 18.22
C LEU A 71 -13.87 -30.77 18.62
N TYR A 72 -15.20 -30.72 18.45
CA TYR A 72 -16.01 -29.56 18.87
C TYR A 72 -15.87 -29.23 20.36
N GLN A 73 -15.61 -30.22 21.22
CA GLN A 73 -15.41 -29.98 22.64
C GLN A 73 -14.09 -29.24 22.89
N LEU A 74 -13.05 -29.58 22.13
CA LEU A 74 -11.77 -28.92 22.18
C LEU A 74 -11.91 -27.47 21.68
N ASP A 75 -12.56 -27.25 20.52
CA ASP A 75 -12.69 -25.94 19.92
C ASP A 75 -13.52 -25.00 20.82
N LEU A 76 -14.60 -25.50 21.42
CA LEU A 76 -15.37 -24.74 22.40
C LEU A 76 -14.60 -24.47 23.72
N TYR A 77 -13.72 -25.40 24.15
CA TYR A 77 -12.84 -25.16 25.30
C TYR A 77 -11.81 -24.05 24.99
N ILE A 78 -11.16 -24.09 23.82
CA ILE A 78 -10.22 -23.04 23.39
C ILE A 78 -10.94 -21.69 23.32
N LEU A 79 -12.13 -21.62 22.71
CA LEU A 79 -12.94 -20.41 22.66
C LEU A 79 -13.24 -19.85 24.06
N GLU A 80 -13.62 -20.71 25.02
CA GLU A 80 -13.88 -20.29 26.40
C GLU A 80 -12.62 -19.69 27.04
N GLU A 81 -11.45 -20.32 26.87
CA GLU A 81 -10.17 -19.85 27.43
C GLU A 81 -9.72 -18.54 26.76
N VAL A 82 -9.92 -18.39 25.44
CA VAL A 82 -9.66 -17.14 24.72
C VAL A 82 -10.55 -16.01 25.25
N CYS A 83 -11.86 -16.27 25.44
CA CYS A 83 -12.77 -15.26 26.00
C CYS A 83 -12.38 -14.85 27.43
N LYS A 84 -11.98 -15.79 28.27
CA LYS A 84 -11.46 -15.51 29.63
C LYS A 84 -10.23 -14.61 29.57
N ARG A 85 -9.29 -14.94 28.68
CA ARG A 85 -8.04 -14.18 28.53
C ARG A 85 -8.30 -12.75 28.02
N LEU A 86 -9.11 -12.60 26.96
CA LEU A 86 -9.50 -11.30 26.47
C LEU A 86 -10.16 -10.44 27.55
N ARG A 87 -11.09 -11.04 28.32
CA ARG A 87 -11.75 -10.31 29.43
C ARG A 87 -10.75 -9.85 30.48
N ALA A 88 -9.85 -10.71 30.90
CA ALA A 88 -8.82 -10.33 31.87
C ALA A 88 -7.94 -9.17 31.36
N CYS A 89 -7.50 -9.22 30.10
CA CYS A 89 -6.73 -8.12 29.51
C CYS A 89 -7.54 -6.81 29.47
N LEU A 90 -8.80 -6.88 29.07
CA LEU A 90 -9.68 -5.69 29.03
C LEU A 90 -9.91 -5.10 30.42
N ASP A 91 -10.09 -5.93 31.44
CA ASP A 91 -10.28 -5.49 32.83
C ASP A 91 -9.00 -4.85 33.41
N ASP A 92 -7.83 -5.36 33.02
CA ASP A 92 -6.52 -4.85 33.43
C ASP A 92 -6.05 -3.65 32.58
N GLY A 93 -6.81 -3.24 31.56
CA GLY A 93 -6.44 -2.14 30.65
C GLY A 93 -5.23 -2.49 29.78
N ILE A 94 -4.95 -3.77 29.55
CA ILE A 94 -3.88 -4.24 28.67
C ILE A 94 -4.35 -4.11 27.21
N PRO A 95 -3.58 -3.48 26.31
CA PRO A 95 -3.93 -3.43 24.91
C PRO A 95 -4.16 -4.83 24.33
N VAL A 96 -5.27 -5.01 23.64
CA VAL A 96 -5.66 -6.27 22.99
C VAL A 96 -5.73 -6.09 21.48
N VAL A 97 -5.44 -7.16 20.77
CA VAL A 97 -5.67 -7.31 19.33
C VAL A 97 -6.68 -8.44 19.11
N PRO A 98 -7.33 -8.52 17.94
CA PRO A 98 -8.20 -9.64 17.60
C PRO A 98 -7.48 -10.98 17.76
N ILE A 99 -8.20 -11.98 18.29
CA ILE A 99 -7.70 -13.35 18.42
C ILE A 99 -8.53 -14.25 17.52
N SER A 100 -7.87 -14.98 16.63
CA SER A 100 -8.51 -15.97 15.80
C SER A 100 -8.56 -17.35 16.47
N ILE A 101 -9.65 -18.04 16.23
CA ILE A 101 -9.90 -19.42 16.67
C ILE A 101 -10.26 -20.29 15.47
N ASN A 102 -9.73 -21.49 15.47
CA ASN A 102 -10.06 -22.50 14.47
C ASN A 102 -11.41 -23.15 14.81
N LEU A 103 -12.31 -23.25 13.82
CA LEU A 103 -13.50 -24.04 13.88
C LEU A 103 -13.47 -25.12 12.82
N SER A 104 -13.74 -26.34 13.25
CA SER A 104 -13.77 -27.52 12.40
C SER A 104 -15.16 -27.69 11.73
N ARG A 105 -15.20 -28.45 10.64
CA ARG A 105 -16.47 -28.87 10.07
C ARG A 105 -17.39 -29.56 11.08
N MET A 106 -16.81 -30.28 12.04
CA MET A 106 -17.57 -31.00 13.05
C MET A 106 -18.34 -30.09 13.98
N ASP A 107 -17.87 -28.86 14.22
CA ASP A 107 -18.57 -27.88 15.05
C ASP A 107 -19.92 -27.51 14.44
N PHE A 108 -19.95 -27.28 13.13
CA PHE A 108 -21.17 -26.94 12.38
C PHE A 108 -22.16 -28.11 12.25
N LEU A 109 -21.70 -29.36 12.40
CA LEU A 109 -22.53 -30.54 12.28
C LEU A 109 -23.00 -31.11 13.63
N THR A 110 -22.31 -30.80 14.73
CA THR A 110 -22.51 -31.43 16.01
C THR A 110 -23.28 -30.56 17.00
N CYS A 111 -23.13 -29.23 16.89
CA CYS A 111 -23.82 -28.27 17.75
C CYS A 111 -24.32 -27.05 16.98
N ASP A 112 -25.15 -26.24 17.61
CA ASP A 112 -25.43 -24.87 17.12
C ASP A 112 -24.22 -23.98 17.46
N ILE A 113 -23.22 -24.02 16.58
CA ILE A 113 -21.94 -23.36 16.82
C ILE A 113 -22.08 -21.84 16.97
N PHE A 114 -23.02 -21.21 16.23
CA PHE A 114 -23.26 -19.79 16.36
C PHE A 114 -23.74 -19.44 17.77
N THR A 115 -24.78 -20.14 18.27
CA THR A 115 -25.28 -19.95 19.64
C THR A 115 -24.21 -20.24 20.69
N GLU A 116 -23.35 -21.23 20.49
CA GLU A 116 -22.29 -21.57 21.41
C GLU A 116 -21.19 -20.50 21.47
N VAL A 117 -20.83 -19.90 20.33
CA VAL A 117 -19.88 -18.78 20.27
C VAL A 117 -20.50 -17.54 20.94
N GLU A 118 -21.72 -17.15 20.54
CA GLU A 118 -22.42 -16.00 21.12
C GLU A 118 -22.59 -16.13 22.65
N ARG A 119 -22.96 -17.28 23.14
CA ARG A 119 -23.13 -17.51 24.57
C ARG A 119 -21.85 -17.24 25.37
N ARG A 120 -20.67 -17.59 24.82
CA ARG A 120 -19.37 -17.33 25.46
C ARG A 120 -18.94 -15.89 25.36
N THR A 121 -19.06 -15.28 24.19
CA THR A 121 -18.72 -13.87 23.99
C THR A 121 -19.58 -12.96 24.85
N GLN A 122 -20.88 -13.23 24.95
CA GLN A 122 -21.80 -12.50 25.84
C GLN A 122 -21.48 -12.73 27.32
N LYS A 123 -21.21 -13.98 27.73
CA LYS A 123 -20.83 -14.34 29.11
C LYS A 123 -19.62 -13.53 29.60
N TYR A 124 -18.61 -13.35 28.74
CA TYR A 124 -17.38 -12.63 29.04
C TYR A 124 -17.40 -11.18 28.54
N ARG A 125 -18.48 -10.72 27.95
CA ARG A 125 -18.64 -9.37 27.38
C ARG A 125 -17.48 -9.01 26.45
N ILE A 126 -17.19 -9.90 25.49
CA ILE A 126 -16.16 -9.69 24.48
C ILE A 126 -16.77 -8.99 23.27
N PRO A 127 -16.22 -7.84 22.80
CA PRO A 127 -16.61 -7.25 21.53
C PRO A 127 -16.36 -8.22 20.38
N HIS A 128 -17.32 -8.36 19.45
CA HIS A 128 -17.26 -9.35 18.36
C HIS A 128 -16.01 -9.17 17.48
N HIS A 129 -15.60 -7.92 17.21
CA HIS A 129 -14.43 -7.62 16.40
C HIS A 129 -13.09 -8.10 17.00
N LEU A 130 -13.06 -8.49 18.28
CA LEU A 130 -11.88 -9.07 18.94
C LEU A 130 -11.79 -10.59 18.79
N LEU A 131 -12.76 -11.22 18.14
CA LEU A 131 -12.75 -12.66 17.87
C LEU A 131 -12.93 -12.90 16.38
N CYS A 132 -11.98 -13.63 15.77
CA CYS A 132 -12.03 -14.04 14.38
C CYS A 132 -12.27 -15.54 14.28
N ILE A 133 -13.10 -15.96 13.34
CA ILE A 133 -13.45 -17.36 13.11
C ILE A 133 -12.66 -17.86 11.90
N GLU A 134 -11.76 -18.82 12.11
CA GLU A 134 -11.00 -19.47 11.04
C GLU A 134 -11.66 -20.78 10.63
N ILE A 135 -11.80 -20.99 9.32
CA ILE A 135 -12.37 -22.19 8.74
C ILE A 135 -11.53 -22.66 7.56
N THR A 136 -11.26 -23.94 7.50
CA THR A 136 -10.45 -24.52 6.41
C THR A 136 -11.25 -24.69 5.12
N GLU A 137 -10.55 -24.69 3.98
CA GLU A 137 -11.12 -24.94 2.66
C GLU A 137 -11.96 -26.24 2.60
N SER A 138 -11.54 -27.27 3.31
CA SER A 138 -12.19 -28.59 3.31
C SER A 138 -13.64 -28.58 3.81
N MET A 139 -14.06 -27.53 4.51
CA MET A 139 -15.44 -27.39 5.00
C MET A 139 -16.48 -27.32 3.89
N PHE A 140 -16.13 -26.81 2.71
CA PHE A 140 -17.09 -26.45 1.67
C PHE A 140 -17.48 -27.61 0.74
N VAL A 141 -16.94 -28.80 0.95
CA VAL A 141 -17.18 -29.98 0.09
C VAL A 141 -18.60 -30.53 0.22
N GLN A 142 -19.25 -30.38 1.37
CA GLN A 142 -20.62 -30.85 1.65
C GLN A 142 -21.35 -29.85 2.55
N ASN A 143 -22.71 -29.78 2.48
CA ASN A 143 -23.57 -28.89 3.26
C ASN A 143 -23.29 -27.38 3.06
N ALA A 144 -22.86 -27.02 1.85
CA ALA A 144 -22.44 -25.67 1.47
C ALA A 144 -23.45 -24.58 1.82
N ARG A 145 -24.75 -24.85 1.73
CA ARG A 145 -25.82 -23.87 1.95
C ARG A 145 -26.02 -23.55 3.44
N GLU A 146 -26.05 -24.57 4.30
CA GLU A 146 -26.24 -24.39 5.74
C GLU A 146 -25.03 -23.66 6.36
N ILE A 147 -23.83 -24.08 6.00
CA ILE A 147 -22.58 -23.44 6.44
C ILE A 147 -22.56 -21.96 6.02
N ARG A 148 -22.93 -21.65 4.79
CA ARG A 148 -23.00 -20.26 4.30
C ARG A 148 -23.90 -19.39 5.18
N ILE A 149 -25.09 -19.84 5.51
CA ILE A 149 -26.02 -19.08 6.35
C ILE A 149 -25.43 -18.77 7.72
N ILE A 150 -24.72 -19.74 8.33
CA ILE A 150 -24.07 -19.55 9.64
C ILE A 150 -22.90 -18.56 9.53
N LEU A 151 -22.08 -18.64 8.47
CA LEU A 151 -20.97 -17.72 8.26
C LEU A 151 -21.43 -16.30 7.99
N ASP A 152 -22.46 -16.12 7.14
CA ASP A 152 -23.07 -14.83 6.89
C ASP A 152 -23.63 -14.23 8.21
N HIS A 153 -24.23 -15.06 9.08
CA HIS A 153 -24.73 -14.63 10.38
C HIS A 153 -23.60 -14.19 11.34
N PHE A 154 -22.47 -14.91 11.39
CA PHE A 154 -21.30 -14.46 12.15
C PHE A 154 -20.86 -13.06 11.70
N ARG A 155 -20.78 -12.81 10.39
CA ARG A 155 -20.38 -11.53 9.85
C ARG A 155 -21.40 -10.41 10.13
N GLU A 156 -22.69 -10.70 10.04
CA GLU A 156 -23.77 -9.74 10.30
C GLU A 156 -23.73 -9.21 11.75
N VAL A 157 -23.34 -10.02 12.71
CA VAL A 157 -23.22 -9.60 14.11
C VAL A 157 -21.85 -9.00 14.46
N GLY A 158 -20.89 -9.01 13.52
CA GLY A 158 -19.61 -8.30 13.65
C GLY A 158 -18.38 -9.16 13.93
N TYR A 159 -18.45 -10.47 13.80
CA TYR A 159 -17.26 -11.32 13.75
C TYR A 159 -16.60 -11.25 12.39
N GLN A 160 -15.28 -11.42 12.33
CA GLN A 160 -14.57 -11.67 11.09
C GLN A 160 -14.52 -13.16 10.80
N VAL A 161 -14.72 -13.54 9.54
CA VAL A 161 -14.61 -14.91 9.06
C VAL A 161 -13.42 -15.01 8.12
N TRP A 162 -12.46 -15.85 8.47
CA TRP A 162 -11.21 -16.05 7.75
C TRP A 162 -11.18 -17.40 7.08
N MET A 163 -10.68 -17.45 5.84
CA MET A 163 -10.45 -18.70 5.13
C MET A 163 -9.02 -19.16 5.38
N ASP A 164 -8.88 -20.34 6.00
CA ASP A 164 -7.60 -20.95 6.34
C ASP A 164 -7.14 -21.98 5.29
N ASP A 165 -5.83 -22.26 5.25
CA ASP A 165 -5.18 -23.24 4.37
C ASP A 165 -5.45 -23.02 2.87
N PHE A 166 -5.58 -21.78 2.41
CA PHE A 166 -5.86 -21.51 1.00
C PHE A 166 -4.77 -22.04 0.09
N GLY A 167 -5.19 -22.94 -0.82
CA GLY A 167 -4.32 -23.54 -1.83
C GLY A 167 -3.86 -24.96 -1.48
N SER A 168 -4.21 -25.48 -0.31
CA SER A 168 -3.95 -26.87 0.07
C SER A 168 -4.91 -27.88 -0.60
N GLY A 169 -6.06 -27.40 -1.15
CA GLY A 169 -7.13 -28.20 -1.73
C GLY A 169 -7.52 -27.88 -3.17
N TYR A 170 -8.55 -28.58 -3.68
CA TYR A 170 -9.01 -28.48 -5.07
C TYR A 170 -10.14 -27.46 -5.32
N SER A 171 -10.67 -26.80 -4.28
CA SER A 171 -11.94 -26.06 -4.36
C SER A 171 -11.85 -24.57 -4.01
N SER A 172 -10.67 -24.05 -3.69
CA SER A 172 -10.41 -22.70 -3.13
C SER A 172 -11.12 -21.56 -3.87
N LEU A 173 -11.03 -21.53 -5.21
CA LEU A 173 -11.65 -20.46 -6.00
C LEU A 173 -13.19 -20.53 -6.02
N ASN A 174 -13.77 -21.74 -5.93
CA ASN A 174 -15.21 -21.88 -5.83
C ASN A 174 -15.74 -21.39 -4.49
N ALA A 175 -14.99 -21.66 -3.41
CA ALA A 175 -15.34 -21.14 -2.09
C ALA A 175 -15.31 -19.62 -2.07
N LEU A 176 -14.29 -18.96 -2.63
CA LEU A 176 -14.21 -17.49 -2.72
C LEU A 176 -15.33 -16.88 -3.59
N LYS A 177 -15.87 -17.62 -4.58
CA LYS A 177 -16.98 -17.16 -5.38
C LYS A 177 -18.31 -17.22 -4.63
N ASP A 178 -18.51 -18.26 -3.81
CA ASP A 178 -19.80 -18.57 -3.23
C ASP A 178 -19.97 -18.08 -1.78
N TYR A 179 -18.87 -17.76 -1.08
CA TYR A 179 -18.85 -17.32 0.32
C TYR A 179 -18.15 -15.98 0.48
N HIS A 180 -18.52 -15.24 1.50
CA HIS A 180 -17.89 -13.98 1.88
C HIS A 180 -16.90 -14.19 3.02
N PHE A 181 -15.63 -13.90 2.75
CA PHE A 181 -14.55 -13.92 3.74
C PHE A 181 -14.02 -12.51 3.95
N ASP A 182 -13.58 -12.22 5.17
CA ASP A 182 -12.94 -10.97 5.51
C ASP A 182 -11.42 -11.07 5.29
N GLU A 183 -10.84 -12.25 5.46
CA GLU A 183 -9.41 -12.52 5.29
C GLU A 183 -9.14 -13.90 4.69
N LEU A 184 -8.07 -13.99 3.91
CA LEU A 184 -7.54 -15.20 3.28
C LEU A 184 -6.17 -15.49 3.85
N LYS A 185 -5.96 -16.66 4.48
CA LYS A 185 -4.67 -17.15 4.95
C LYS A 185 -4.02 -17.98 3.86
N ILE A 186 -2.87 -17.52 3.37
CA ILE A 186 -2.07 -18.22 2.35
C ILE A 186 -1.20 -19.24 3.06
N ASP A 187 -1.41 -20.51 2.74
CA ASP A 187 -0.77 -21.66 3.38
C ASP A 187 0.77 -21.59 3.30
N MET A 188 1.42 -22.04 4.38
CA MET A 188 2.88 -22.08 4.52
C MET A 188 3.58 -22.91 3.45
N ASP A 189 2.92 -23.86 2.82
CA ASP A 189 3.50 -24.71 1.77
C ASP A 189 3.95 -23.91 0.56
N PHE A 190 3.30 -22.76 0.28
CA PHE A 190 3.75 -21.84 -0.77
C PHE A 190 5.09 -21.17 -0.45
N LEU A 191 5.45 -21.03 0.82
CA LEU A 191 6.71 -20.43 1.26
C LEU A 191 7.81 -21.47 1.52
N SER A 192 7.46 -22.74 1.74
CA SER A 192 8.41 -23.82 2.01
C SER A 192 9.41 -24.04 0.89
N ASN A 193 8.96 -23.94 -0.36
CA ASN A 193 9.78 -23.99 -1.58
C ASN A 193 9.71 -22.63 -2.27
N PHE A 194 10.48 -21.65 -1.82
CA PHE A 194 10.38 -20.25 -2.23
C PHE A 194 10.97 -20.00 -3.63
N THR A 195 10.43 -20.72 -4.63
CA THR A 195 10.80 -20.62 -6.05
C THR A 195 10.12 -19.42 -6.72
N GLN A 196 10.61 -19.03 -7.92
CA GLN A 196 9.96 -17.97 -8.68
C GLN A 196 8.49 -18.30 -8.98
N ARG A 197 8.18 -19.55 -9.33
CA ARG A 197 6.79 -19.99 -9.58
C ARG A 197 5.90 -19.83 -8.33
N SER A 198 6.41 -20.15 -7.14
CA SER A 198 5.69 -19.95 -5.89
C SER A 198 5.44 -18.46 -5.64
N LYS A 199 6.46 -17.61 -5.88
CA LYS A 199 6.36 -16.15 -5.78
C LYS A 199 5.28 -15.60 -6.72
N ASP A 200 5.24 -16.04 -7.98
CA ASP A 200 4.25 -15.61 -8.97
C ASP A 200 2.82 -16.01 -8.57
N ILE A 201 2.64 -17.22 -8.00
CA ILE A 201 1.34 -17.68 -7.50
C ILE A 201 0.89 -16.85 -6.31
N ILE A 202 1.74 -16.65 -5.31
CA ILE A 202 1.44 -15.83 -4.12
C ILE A 202 1.05 -14.41 -4.55
N GLN A 203 1.83 -13.79 -5.43
CA GLN A 203 1.54 -12.45 -5.96
C GLN A 203 0.18 -12.39 -6.66
N SER A 204 -0.13 -13.37 -7.50
CA SER A 204 -1.40 -13.46 -8.21
C SER A 204 -2.58 -13.65 -7.24
N THR A 205 -2.38 -14.45 -6.18
CA THR A 205 -3.39 -14.69 -5.14
C THR A 205 -3.69 -13.41 -4.37
N ILE A 206 -2.67 -12.68 -3.93
CA ILE A 206 -2.83 -11.41 -3.21
C ILE A 206 -3.54 -10.38 -4.11
N HIS A 207 -3.13 -10.26 -5.37
CA HIS A 207 -3.76 -9.34 -6.31
C HIS A 207 -5.25 -9.68 -6.55
N MET A 208 -5.56 -10.96 -6.72
CA MET A 208 -6.95 -11.43 -6.85
C MET A 208 -7.76 -11.09 -5.60
N SER A 209 -7.23 -11.41 -4.40
CA SER A 209 -7.92 -11.16 -3.12
C SER A 209 -8.25 -9.69 -2.94
N LYS A 210 -7.31 -8.79 -3.24
CA LYS A 210 -7.54 -7.34 -3.20
C LYS A 210 -8.64 -6.89 -4.16
N LYS A 211 -8.69 -7.45 -5.38
CA LYS A 211 -9.73 -7.11 -6.36
C LYS A 211 -11.14 -7.49 -5.92
N ILE A 212 -11.26 -8.55 -5.13
CA ILE A 212 -12.56 -9.00 -4.61
C ILE A 212 -12.84 -8.50 -3.19
N GLY A 213 -11.96 -7.62 -2.65
CA GLY A 213 -12.13 -6.98 -1.35
C GLY A 213 -11.86 -7.89 -0.16
N ILE A 214 -11.03 -8.94 -0.31
CA ILE A 214 -10.61 -9.85 0.75
C ILE A 214 -9.18 -9.51 1.16
N ARG A 215 -8.91 -9.36 2.45
CA ARG A 215 -7.59 -9.15 3.02
C ARG A 215 -6.75 -10.41 2.98
N THR A 216 -5.43 -10.25 3.13
CA THR A 216 -4.51 -11.37 3.03
C THR A 216 -3.58 -11.47 4.22
N LEU A 217 -3.41 -12.70 4.70
CA LEU A 217 -2.42 -13.11 5.69
C LEU A 217 -1.56 -14.23 5.07
N ALA A 218 -0.24 -14.14 5.17
CA ALA A 218 0.66 -15.22 4.76
C ALA A 218 1.24 -15.91 6.00
N GLU A 219 1.15 -17.23 6.00
CA GLU A 219 1.65 -18.08 7.07
C GLU A 219 3.06 -18.64 6.80
N GLY A 220 3.73 -19.14 7.82
CA GLY A 220 5.00 -19.84 7.69
C GLY A 220 6.17 -18.96 7.28
N VAL A 221 6.12 -17.66 7.57
CA VAL A 221 7.23 -16.75 7.29
C VAL A 221 8.38 -17.00 8.27
N GLU A 222 9.53 -17.45 7.76
CA GLU A 222 10.70 -17.81 8.57
C GLU A 222 11.91 -16.93 8.32
N THR A 223 11.96 -16.24 7.15
CA THR A 223 13.13 -15.46 6.73
C THR A 223 12.78 -14.01 6.42
N GLU A 224 13.80 -13.13 6.52
CA GLU A 224 13.64 -11.73 6.14
C GLU A 224 13.37 -11.57 4.62
N GLU A 225 13.89 -12.49 3.78
CA GLU A 225 13.63 -12.46 2.34
C GLU A 225 12.13 -12.70 2.06
N GLN A 226 11.53 -13.72 2.69
CA GLN A 226 10.09 -13.99 2.57
C GLN A 226 9.26 -12.81 3.07
N PHE A 227 9.62 -12.25 4.23
CA PHE A 227 8.95 -11.07 4.78
C PHE A 227 8.98 -9.89 3.82
N ARG A 228 10.16 -9.54 3.28
CA ARG A 228 10.32 -8.41 2.34
C ARG A 228 9.49 -8.63 1.09
N PHE A 229 9.58 -9.82 0.50
CA PHE A 229 8.80 -10.16 -0.68
C PHE A 229 7.29 -9.97 -0.44
N LEU A 230 6.74 -10.57 0.62
CA LEU A 230 5.31 -10.49 0.94
C LEU A 230 4.86 -9.05 1.19
N ARG A 231 5.65 -8.26 1.92
CA ARG A 231 5.39 -6.84 2.13
C ARG A 231 5.37 -6.08 0.80
N ASP A 232 6.35 -6.33 -0.06
CA ASP A 232 6.56 -5.58 -1.31
C ASP A 232 5.50 -5.91 -2.37
N ILE A 233 4.85 -7.07 -2.29
CA ILE A 233 3.68 -7.41 -3.11
C ILE A 233 2.35 -7.05 -2.42
N GLY A 234 2.39 -6.47 -1.22
CA GLY A 234 1.23 -5.94 -0.51
C GLY A 234 0.40 -6.96 0.27
N CYS A 235 1.00 -8.07 0.71
CA CYS A 235 0.38 -8.91 1.74
C CYS A 235 0.18 -8.08 3.01
N GLU A 236 -1.03 -8.09 3.58
CA GLU A 236 -1.36 -7.16 4.66
C GLU A 236 -0.88 -7.64 6.02
N LYS A 237 -1.03 -8.92 6.29
CA LYS A 237 -0.65 -9.55 7.55
C LYS A 237 0.29 -10.73 7.31
N ILE A 238 1.12 -11.00 8.29
CA ILE A 238 2.16 -12.02 8.22
C ILE A 238 2.23 -12.76 9.54
N GLN A 239 2.34 -14.07 9.46
CA GLN A 239 2.51 -14.96 10.58
C GLN A 239 3.65 -15.94 10.31
N GLY A 240 4.49 -16.23 11.31
CA GLY A 240 5.56 -17.20 11.16
C GLY A 240 6.66 -17.06 12.21
N TYR A 241 7.58 -18.01 12.19
CA TYR A 241 8.66 -18.10 13.18
C TYR A 241 9.67 -16.93 13.10
N PHE A 242 9.66 -16.19 12.01
CA PHE A 242 10.45 -14.97 11.88
C PHE A 242 10.08 -13.92 12.95
N PHE A 243 8.81 -13.83 13.33
CA PHE A 243 8.31 -12.92 14.35
C PHE A 243 8.05 -13.59 15.69
N GLY A 244 7.65 -14.84 15.69
CA GLY A 244 7.40 -15.58 16.92
C GLY A 244 6.80 -16.96 16.69
N LYS A 245 7.18 -17.89 17.55
CA LYS A 245 6.53 -19.20 17.64
C LYS A 245 5.28 -19.10 18.51
N PRO A 246 4.33 -20.04 18.40
CA PRO A 246 3.27 -20.14 19.38
C PRO A 246 3.82 -20.32 20.79
N LEU A 247 3.38 -19.46 21.72
CA LEU A 247 3.81 -19.44 23.13
C LEU A 247 2.59 -19.26 24.04
N PRO A 248 2.67 -19.70 25.32
CA PRO A 248 1.72 -19.27 26.35
C PRO A 248 1.59 -17.74 26.37
N PHE A 249 0.41 -17.21 26.71
CA PHE A 249 0.10 -15.79 26.54
C PHE A 249 1.14 -14.84 27.18
N ASP A 250 1.55 -15.10 28.40
CA ASP A 250 2.49 -14.24 29.13
C ASP A 250 3.90 -14.29 28.53
N GLU A 251 4.33 -15.44 28.03
CA GLU A 251 5.60 -15.61 27.31
C GLU A 251 5.55 -14.93 25.95
N MET A 252 4.43 -15.03 25.21
CA MET A 252 4.22 -14.33 23.95
C MET A 252 4.27 -12.82 24.18
N LYS A 253 3.58 -12.30 25.20
CA LYS A 253 3.62 -10.87 25.57
C LYS A 253 5.05 -10.40 25.88
N ALA A 254 5.80 -11.19 26.66
CA ALA A 254 7.20 -10.89 26.95
C ALA A 254 8.05 -10.88 25.68
N HIS A 255 7.83 -11.83 24.76
CA HIS A 255 8.53 -11.91 23.48
C HIS A 255 8.27 -10.66 22.62
N ILE A 256 7.02 -10.21 22.48
CA ILE A 256 6.63 -9.01 21.72
C ILE A 256 7.30 -7.76 22.29
N LEU A 257 7.33 -7.62 23.61
CA LEU A 257 8.01 -6.51 24.29
C LEU A 257 9.53 -6.51 24.04
N LEU A 258 10.17 -7.69 24.12
CA LEU A 258 11.62 -7.85 23.88
C LEU A 258 12.01 -7.54 22.42
N GLN A 259 11.12 -7.82 21.48
CA GLN A 259 11.30 -7.51 20.05
C GLN A 259 10.96 -6.05 19.71
N HIS A 260 10.53 -5.24 20.68
CA HIS A 260 10.08 -3.86 20.47
C HIS A 260 8.96 -3.75 19.41
N ILE A 261 8.04 -4.72 19.39
CA ILE A 261 6.89 -4.73 18.51
C ILE A 261 5.73 -4.00 19.21
N ASP A 262 5.30 -2.90 18.63
CA ASP A 262 4.14 -2.15 19.12
C ASP A 262 2.84 -2.92 18.86
N VAL A 263 1.86 -2.75 19.75
CA VAL A 263 0.52 -3.35 19.63
C VAL A 263 -0.39 -2.37 18.90
N GLU A 264 -1.09 -2.81 17.87
CA GLU A 264 -2.10 -1.97 17.20
C GLU A 264 -3.30 -1.69 18.11
N THR A 265 -3.75 -0.44 18.10
CA THR A 265 -5.08 -0.08 18.60
C THR A 265 -6.10 -0.19 17.46
N GLU A 266 -7.39 -0.16 17.79
CA GLU A 266 -8.47 -0.21 16.79
C GLU A 266 -8.33 0.93 15.76
N GLU A 267 -7.95 2.13 16.21
CA GLU A 267 -7.73 3.28 15.31
C GLU A 267 -6.51 3.07 14.40
N LEU A 268 -5.43 2.45 14.90
CA LEU A 268 -4.26 2.11 14.08
C LEU A 268 -4.58 1.02 13.07
N THR A 269 -5.40 0.05 13.44
CA THR A 269 -5.88 -0.98 12.52
C THR A 269 -6.63 -0.33 11.36
N ALA A 270 -7.66 0.49 11.63
CA ALA A 270 -8.41 1.20 10.60
C ALA A 270 -7.54 2.13 9.74
N TYR A 271 -6.51 2.73 10.33
CA TYR A 271 -5.55 3.59 9.65
C TYR A 271 -4.70 2.81 8.63
N TYR A 272 -4.12 1.66 9.02
CA TYR A 272 -3.26 0.88 8.12
C TYR A 272 -4.04 0.05 7.10
N GLU A 273 -5.29 -0.32 7.39
CA GLU A 273 -6.16 -1.03 6.47
C GLU A 273 -6.41 -0.25 5.17
N LYS A 274 -6.41 1.09 5.24
CA LYS A 274 -6.48 1.94 4.05
C LYS A 274 -5.31 1.77 3.08
N ALA A 275 -4.14 1.35 3.57
CA ALA A 275 -3.02 1.00 2.71
C ALA A 275 -3.22 -0.37 2.05
N GLY A 276 -3.88 -1.30 2.74
CA GLY A 276 -4.19 -2.64 2.24
C GLY A 276 -5.01 -2.64 0.96
N ASP A 277 -5.91 -1.66 0.80
CA ASP A 277 -6.76 -1.49 -0.37
C ASP A 277 -5.97 -1.13 -1.66
N MET A 278 -4.67 -0.82 -1.55
CA MET A 278 -3.85 -0.40 -2.69
C MET A 278 -3.19 -1.57 -3.41
N ASP A 279 -3.05 -1.42 -4.72
CA ASP A 279 -2.26 -2.36 -5.53
C ASP A 279 -0.77 -2.02 -5.43
N PHE A 280 0.00 -2.92 -4.80
CA PHE A 280 1.45 -2.83 -4.65
C PHE A 280 2.20 -3.43 -5.85
N THR A 281 1.52 -4.25 -6.66
CA THR A 281 2.13 -4.97 -7.80
C THR A 281 2.06 -4.15 -9.09
N THR A 282 2.31 -2.86 -8.97
CA THR A 282 2.20 -1.91 -10.08
C THR A 282 3.56 -1.60 -10.70
N ASP A 283 3.61 -1.45 -12.01
CA ASP A 283 4.77 -0.91 -12.73
C ASP A 283 4.89 0.63 -12.57
N GLU A 284 3.90 1.26 -11.93
CA GLU A 284 3.93 2.68 -11.65
C GLU A 284 4.97 3.02 -10.57
N SER A 285 5.55 4.21 -10.68
CA SER A 285 6.40 4.78 -9.63
C SER A 285 5.55 5.18 -8.43
N LEU A 286 5.36 4.24 -7.50
CA LEU A 286 4.49 4.36 -6.34
C LEU A 286 5.28 4.19 -5.04
N ALA A 287 5.02 5.04 -4.05
CA ALA A 287 5.43 4.82 -2.67
C ALA A 287 4.31 5.11 -1.69
N ILE A 288 4.37 4.45 -0.53
CA ILE A 288 3.59 4.78 0.66
C ILE A 288 4.55 5.37 1.68
N VAL A 289 4.27 6.61 2.05
CA VAL A 289 5.06 7.36 3.03
C VAL A 289 4.18 7.70 4.22
N GLU A 290 4.70 7.45 5.41
CA GLU A 290 4.03 7.83 6.65
C GLU A 290 4.73 9.04 7.26
N THR A 291 3.95 10.04 7.67
CA THR A 291 4.45 11.14 8.50
C THR A 291 4.10 10.87 9.95
N MET A 292 5.10 10.96 10.81
CA MET A 292 4.92 10.77 12.24
C MET A 292 4.58 12.09 12.94
N GLU A 293 4.15 12.03 14.20
CA GLU A 293 3.78 13.21 14.99
C GLU A 293 4.92 14.24 15.15
N ASP A 294 6.18 13.80 15.12
CA ASP A 294 7.38 14.64 15.13
C ASP A 294 7.70 15.27 13.74
N GLY A 295 6.84 15.03 12.75
CA GLY A 295 6.97 15.53 11.39
C GLY A 295 8.03 14.82 10.55
N LYS A 296 8.57 13.69 11.01
CA LYS A 296 9.46 12.86 10.20
C LYS A 296 8.68 12.00 9.22
N LEU A 297 9.32 11.72 8.10
CA LEU A 297 8.81 10.94 6.99
C LEU A 297 9.50 9.57 6.96
N TYR A 298 8.70 8.51 6.81
CA TYR A 298 9.18 7.14 6.68
C TYR A 298 8.55 6.45 5.49
N PHE A 299 9.36 5.83 4.65
CA PHE A 299 8.86 4.99 3.56
C PHE A 299 8.38 3.66 4.12
N ARG A 300 7.11 3.40 4.00
CA ARG A 300 6.51 2.10 4.33
C ARG A 300 6.59 1.12 3.17
N PHE A 301 6.51 1.66 1.95
CA PHE A 301 6.64 0.92 0.70
C PHE A 301 7.21 1.83 -0.38
N ALA A 302 7.97 1.27 -1.32
CA ALA A 302 8.38 1.93 -2.56
C ALA A 302 8.52 0.88 -3.66
N SER A 303 7.78 1.04 -4.77
CA SER A 303 7.87 0.16 -5.94
C SER A 303 9.27 0.23 -6.57
N PRO A 304 9.69 -0.80 -7.33
CA PRO A 304 10.96 -0.77 -8.06
C PRO A 304 11.10 0.49 -8.92
N ALA A 305 10.06 0.88 -9.65
CA ALA A 305 10.05 2.09 -10.47
C ALA A 305 10.25 3.37 -9.63
N TYR A 306 9.72 3.45 -8.41
CA TYR A 306 9.96 4.57 -7.50
C TYR A 306 11.42 4.60 -7.02
N GLN A 307 11.97 3.43 -6.68
CA GLN A 307 13.36 3.29 -6.25
C GLN A 307 14.34 3.66 -7.37
N ASP A 308 14.05 3.30 -8.63
CA ASP A 308 14.84 3.70 -9.80
C ASP A 308 14.88 5.23 -9.97
N VAL A 309 13.76 5.91 -9.73
CA VAL A 309 13.74 7.38 -9.73
C VAL A 309 14.57 7.95 -8.59
N LEU A 310 14.47 7.40 -7.38
CA LEU A 310 15.30 7.83 -6.25
C LEU A 310 16.80 7.61 -6.53
N ALA A 311 17.17 6.46 -7.07
CA ALA A 311 18.55 6.14 -7.44
C ALA A 311 19.10 7.13 -8.47
N SER A 312 18.26 7.58 -9.40
CA SER A 312 18.63 8.56 -10.43
C SER A 312 19.05 9.92 -9.87
N VAL A 313 18.68 10.23 -8.63
CA VAL A 313 18.99 11.48 -7.95
C VAL A 313 19.86 11.26 -6.70
N GLY A 314 20.67 10.20 -6.72
CA GLY A 314 21.66 9.92 -5.69
C GLY A 314 21.08 9.47 -4.34
N ALA A 315 19.87 8.90 -4.33
CA ALA A 315 19.27 8.26 -3.17
C ALA A 315 18.91 6.80 -3.53
N PRO A 316 19.89 5.88 -3.61
CA PRO A 316 19.68 4.53 -4.15
C PRO A 316 18.69 3.69 -3.33
N THR A 317 18.43 4.07 -2.10
CA THR A 317 17.44 3.37 -1.27
C THR A 317 16.41 4.35 -0.68
N PRO A 318 15.21 3.88 -0.31
CA PRO A 318 14.25 4.67 0.44
C PRO A 318 14.82 5.28 1.74
N ARG A 319 15.72 4.55 2.43
CA ARG A 319 16.38 5.04 3.65
C ARG A 319 17.30 6.25 3.40
N ASP A 320 17.99 6.28 2.26
CA ASP A 320 18.83 7.43 1.88
C ASP A 320 17.95 8.66 1.64
N SER A 321 16.78 8.45 1.03
CA SER A 321 15.78 9.50 0.83
C SER A 321 15.20 9.97 2.17
N GLU A 322 14.85 9.05 3.09
CA GLU A 322 14.39 9.39 4.45
C GLU A 322 15.41 10.27 5.19
N ALA A 323 16.69 9.88 5.15
CA ALA A 323 17.76 10.64 5.78
C ALA A 323 17.81 12.07 5.26
N ARG A 324 17.73 12.27 3.93
CA ARG A 324 17.73 13.61 3.30
C ARG A 324 16.47 14.42 3.64
N LEU A 325 15.30 13.78 3.61
CA LEU A 325 14.02 14.43 3.88
C LEU A 325 13.87 14.83 5.35
N ASN A 326 14.44 14.07 6.26
CA ASN A 326 14.35 14.31 7.69
C ASN A 326 15.46 15.23 8.23
N MET A 327 16.47 15.61 7.41
CA MET A 327 17.46 16.61 7.80
C MET A 327 16.82 18.01 7.91
N PRO A 328 16.97 18.74 9.05
CA PRO A 328 16.34 20.05 9.27
C PRO A 328 16.72 21.10 8.22
N GLU A 329 17.96 21.10 7.77
CA GLU A 329 18.52 22.09 6.84
C GLU A 329 18.33 21.72 5.35
N SER A 330 17.68 20.58 5.06
CA SER A 330 17.49 20.13 3.67
C SER A 330 16.61 21.12 2.88
N PRO A 331 17.09 21.66 1.74
CA PRO A 331 16.27 22.52 0.88
C PRO A 331 15.00 21.85 0.39
N ILE A 332 15.05 20.52 0.22
CA ILE A 332 13.90 19.70 -0.22
C ILE A 332 12.84 19.66 0.86
N ARG A 333 13.23 19.57 2.13
CA ARG A 333 12.30 19.53 3.28
C ARG A 333 11.35 20.74 3.28
N LYS A 334 11.84 21.93 3.00
CA LYS A 334 11.01 23.14 2.96
C LYS A 334 9.97 23.11 1.85
N LYS A 335 10.32 22.55 0.68
CA LYS A 335 9.39 22.38 -0.45
C LYS A 335 8.33 21.32 -0.14
N ILE A 336 8.76 20.19 0.43
CA ILE A 336 7.85 19.10 0.82
C ILE A 336 6.95 19.53 1.98
N ALA A 337 7.43 20.28 2.96
CA ALA A 337 6.60 20.80 4.04
C ALA A 337 5.43 21.67 3.52
N ARG A 338 5.66 22.50 2.50
CA ARG A 338 4.59 23.27 1.85
C ARG A 338 3.59 22.38 1.11
N LEU A 339 4.06 21.36 0.40
CA LEU A 339 3.20 20.35 -0.24
C LEU A 339 2.36 19.64 0.81
N LEU A 340 2.98 19.18 1.89
CA LEU A 340 2.29 18.45 2.94
C LEU A 340 1.22 19.29 3.63
N SER A 341 1.45 20.60 3.86
CA SER A 341 0.42 21.47 4.43
C SER A 341 -0.86 21.50 3.59
N HIS A 342 -0.74 21.50 2.25
CA HIS A 342 -1.91 21.44 1.37
C HIS A 342 -2.61 20.07 1.41
N VAL A 343 -1.81 18.99 1.51
CA VAL A 343 -2.33 17.62 1.53
C VAL A 343 -3.00 17.28 2.86
N TYR A 344 -2.52 17.86 3.98
CA TYR A 344 -3.10 17.63 5.30
C TYR A 344 -4.51 18.20 5.40
N ASP A 345 -4.74 19.35 4.78
CA ASP A 345 -6.02 20.08 4.83
C ASP A 345 -7.01 19.61 3.75
N SER A 346 -6.59 18.72 2.84
CA SER A 346 -7.42 18.27 1.72
C SER A 346 -7.23 16.80 1.41
N ASP A 347 -8.30 16.11 0.99
CA ASP A 347 -8.24 14.73 0.47
C ASP A 347 -7.88 14.68 -1.02
N GLN A 348 -7.79 15.87 -1.66
CA GLN A 348 -7.42 15.95 -3.06
C GLN A 348 -5.91 15.78 -3.25
N PRO A 349 -5.47 15.07 -4.30
CA PRO A 349 -4.05 14.92 -4.58
C PRO A 349 -3.44 16.28 -4.95
N TYR A 350 -2.24 16.53 -4.46
CA TYR A 350 -1.49 17.74 -4.78
C TYR A 350 -0.11 17.36 -5.34
N ALA A 351 0.37 18.15 -6.30
CA ALA A 351 1.63 17.86 -6.97
C ALA A 351 2.54 19.07 -7.04
N ILE A 352 3.85 18.81 -6.97
CA ILE A 352 4.90 19.80 -7.16
C ILE A 352 5.96 19.30 -8.11
N THR A 353 6.64 20.25 -8.76
CA THR A 353 7.89 20.01 -9.47
C THR A 353 9.04 20.63 -8.69
N TYR A 354 10.15 19.91 -8.57
CA TYR A 354 11.36 20.41 -7.92
C TYR A 354 12.60 19.81 -8.57
N THR A 355 13.76 20.43 -8.32
CA THR A 355 15.04 20.00 -8.88
C THR A 355 15.94 19.42 -7.81
N ILE A 356 16.62 18.32 -8.14
CA ILE A 356 17.75 17.75 -7.41
C ILE A 356 18.87 17.52 -8.45
N ASP A 357 20.07 18.05 -8.20
CA ASP A 357 21.26 17.84 -9.03
C ASP A 357 20.94 17.99 -10.55
N ASP A 358 20.35 19.13 -10.92
CA ASP A 358 19.93 19.50 -12.28
C ASP A 358 18.87 18.58 -12.92
N GLN A 359 18.28 17.67 -12.16
CA GLN A 359 17.18 16.83 -12.61
C GLN A 359 15.83 17.36 -12.10
N TYR A 360 14.84 17.39 -12.98
CA TYR A 360 13.49 17.79 -12.67
C TYR A 360 12.67 16.58 -12.22
N LEU A 361 12.17 16.66 -11.00
CA LEU A 361 11.30 15.66 -10.41
C LEU A 361 9.89 16.20 -10.27
N TRP A 362 8.93 15.36 -10.58
CA TRP A 362 7.53 15.59 -10.28
C TRP A 362 7.08 14.65 -9.19
N LEU A 363 6.52 15.20 -8.13
CA LEU A 363 5.99 14.47 -7.00
C LEU A 363 4.50 14.80 -6.83
N LYS A 364 3.65 13.79 -6.93
CA LYS A 364 2.22 13.86 -6.60
C LYS A 364 1.98 13.10 -5.30
N VAL A 365 1.30 13.74 -4.36
CA VAL A 365 0.99 13.18 -3.05
C VAL A 365 -0.51 13.26 -2.80
N GLN A 366 -1.04 12.19 -2.27
CA GLN A 366 -2.44 12.06 -1.87
C GLN A 366 -2.51 11.49 -0.46
N LYS A 367 -3.33 12.08 0.39
CA LYS A 367 -3.65 11.53 1.71
C LYS A 367 -4.50 10.26 1.55
N ILE A 368 -4.06 9.16 2.18
CA ILE A 368 -4.78 7.87 2.22
C ILE A 368 -5.56 7.77 3.53
N ALA A 369 -4.86 8.06 4.64
CA ALA A 369 -5.41 7.99 5.99
C ALA A 369 -4.79 9.03 6.90
N GLN A 370 -5.48 9.34 8.00
CA GLN A 370 -5.03 10.25 9.04
C GLN A 370 -5.41 9.69 10.40
N LEU A 371 -4.46 9.74 11.34
CA LEU A 371 -4.69 9.44 12.75
C LEU A 371 -3.97 10.49 13.61
N GLY A 372 -4.74 11.40 14.22
CA GLY A 372 -4.18 12.57 14.90
C GLY A 372 -3.30 13.41 13.98
N LYS A 373 -1.98 13.48 14.29
CA LYS A 373 -0.96 14.16 13.46
C LYS A 373 -0.16 13.22 12.57
N ARG A 374 -0.54 11.94 12.51
CA ARG A 374 0.06 10.95 11.62
C ARG A 374 -0.74 10.92 10.31
N PHE A 375 -0.04 10.87 9.19
CA PHE A 375 -0.65 10.79 7.88
C PHE A 375 -0.01 9.68 7.07
N LEU A 376 -0.84 8.88 6.41
CA LEU A 376 -0.43 7.90 5.42
C LEU A 376 -0.66 8.49 4.04
N LEU A 377 0.39 8.52 3.23
CA LEU A 377 0.44 9.25 1.99
C LEU A 377 0.79 8.32 0.83
N ARG A 378 0.01 8.38 -0.25
CA ARG A 378 0.37 7.80 -1.53
C ARG A 378 1.20 8.81 -2.31
N CYS A 379 2.39 8.41 -2.74
CA CYS A 379 3.32 9.24 -3.48
C CYS A 379 3.59 8.64 -4.86
N LYS A 380 3.49 9.45 -5.92
CA LYS A 380 4.02 9.13 -7.26
C LYS A 380 5.17 10.08 -7.56
N LEU A 381 6.31 9.54 -7.99
CA LEU A 381 7.51 10.31 -8.30
C LEU A 381 7.97 10.01 -9.72
N LEU A 382 8.20 11.05 -10.52
CA LEU A 382 8.71 10.93 -11.88
C LEU A 382 9.94 11.79 -12.05
N ASN A 383 10.96 11.28 -12.73
CA ASN A 383 12.10 12.06 -13.19
C ASN A 383 11.83 12.53 -14.62
N ILE A 384 11.40 13.78 -14.77
CA ILE A 384 11.00 14.34 -16.07
C ILE A 384 12.21 14.53 -16.98
N THR A 385 13.39 14.79 -16.44
CA THR A 385 14.61 15.01 -17.24
C THR A 385 15.05 13.73 -17.96
N ARG A 386 14.95 12.57 -17.31
CA ARG A 386 15.30 11.26 -17.91
C ARG A 386 14.23 10.71 -18.85
N ASN A 387 12.98 11.09 -18.63
CA ASN A 387 11.83 10.45 -19.26
C ASN A 387 11.45 11.02 -20.63
N ALA A 388 12.20 11.98 -21.19
CA ALA A 388 11.91 12.46 -22.55
C ALA A 388 11.89 11.31 -23.58
N ILE A 389 12.69 10.26 -23.37
CA ILE A 389 12.71 9.04 -24.20
C ILE A 389 11.64 8.02 -23.71
N GLN A 390 11.38 7.96 -22.42
CA GLN A 390 10.39 7.04 -21.83
C GLN A 390 8.95 7.53 -21.93
N ILE A 391 8.71 8.84 -22.16
CA ILE A 391 7.36 9.39 -22.35
C ILE A 391 6.65 8.72 -23.54
N GLU A 392 7.38 8.29 -24.55
CA GLU A 392 6.81 7.51 -25.65
C GLU A 392 6.34 6.10 -25.23
N GLN A 393 7.00 5.49 -24.25
CA GLN A 393 6.60 4.21 -23.65
C GLN A 393 5.49 4.38 -22.59
N MET A 394 5.39 5.55 -21.94
CA MET A 394 4.35 5.84 -20.95
C MET A 394 2.95 6.00 -21.55
N LYS A 395 2.84 6.30 -22.84
CA LYS A 395 1.55 6.32 -23.56
C LYS A 395 0.81 4.99 -23.46
N VAL A 396 1.52 3.89 -23.23
CA VAL A 396 0.96 2.54 -23.14
C VAL A 396 0.35 2.27 -21.75
N ASN A 397 0.73 2.99 -20.69
CA ASN A 397 0.46 2.62 -19.30
C ASN A 397 -0.52 3.55 -18.54
N GLY A 398 -1.29 4.39 -19.22
CA GLY A 398 -2.35 5.20 -18.57
C GLY A 398 -1.88 6.42 -17.75
N LEU A 399 -0.57 6.73 -17.73
CA LEU A 399 0.02 7.90 -17.06
C LEU A 399 -0.29 9.23 -17.76
N GLU A 400 -0.85 9.21 -18.96
CA GLU A 400 -1.27 10.40 -19.70
C GLU A 400 -2.16 11.33 -18.87
N LYS A 401 -3.09 10.76 -18.10
CA LYS A 401 -4.04 11.55 -17.31
C LYS A 401 -3.36 12.39 -16.23
N ASP A 402 -2.34 11.85 -15.58
CA ASP A 402 -1.60 12.54 -14.50
C ASP A 402 -0.71 13.69 -15.06
N LEU A 403 -0.22 13.56 -16.30
CA LEU A 403 0.53 14.62 -16.97
C LEU A 403 -0.38 15.75 -17.46
N TYR A 404 -1.61 15.43 -17.90
CA TYR A 404 -2.61 16.44 -18.29
C TYR A 404 -3.08 17.31 -17.12
N ASP A 405 -3.07 16.78 -15.89
CA ASP A 405 -3.44 17.53 -14.69
C ASP A 405 -2.39 18.57 -14.28
N LEU A 406 -1.14 18.40 -14.75
CA LEU A 406 -0.01 19.24 -14.35
C LEU A 406 0.43 20.24 -15.40
N TYR A 407 0.45 19.79 -16.64
CA TYR A 407 1.00 20.54 -17.75
C TYR A 407 -0.09 20.85 -18.77
N HIS A 408 -0.17 22.11 -19.17
CA HIS A 408 -0.99 22.48 -20.31
C HIS A 408 -0.38 21.99 -21.62
N ALA A 409 0.95 21.90 -21.68
CA ALA A 409 1.65 21.32 -22.81
C ALA A 409 3.02 20.75 -22.39
N ILE A 410 3.39 19.65 -23.03
CA ILE A 410 4.75 19.12 -23.07
C ILE A 410 5.06 18.83 -24.54
N VAL A 411 6.12 19.44 -25.06
CA VAL A 411 6.50 19.35 -26.46
C VAL A 411 7.99 19.01 -26.57
N ILE A 412 8.35 17.99 -27.34
CA ILE A 412 9.73 17.69 -27.70
C ILE A 412 10.05 18.53 -28.96
N ASN A 413 11.14 19.28 -28.90
CA ASN A 413 11.59 20.12 -30.00
C ASN A 413 12.95 19.62 -30.50
N ASP A 414 13.09 19.46 -31.81
CA ASP A 414 14.31 19.05 -32.49
C ASP A 414 14.68 20.14 -33.51
N LEU A 415 15.68 20.95 -33.17
CA LEU A 415 16.14 22.04 -34.01
C LEU A 415 16.96 21.55 -35.23
N ASP A 416 17.56 20.35 -35.16
CA ASP A 416 18.31 19.79 -36.28
C ASP A 416 17.38 19.39 -37.42
N ARG A 417 16.22 18.84 -37.05
CA ARG A 417 15.15 18.51 -38.02
C ARG A 417 14.16 19.63 -38.26
N GLY A 418 14.22 20.71 -37.48
CA GLY A 418 13.26 21.79 -37.53
C GLY A 418 11.83 21.35 -37.13
N THR A 419 11.72 20.37 -36.26
CA THR A 419 10.43 19.75 -35.91
C THR A 419 10.10 19.87 -34.43
N CYS A 420 8.81 19.76 -34.12
CA CYS A 420 8.33 19.64 -32.76
C CYS A 420 7.24 18.57 -32.70
N GLN A 421 7.20 17.85 -31.58
CA GLN A 421 6.25 16.77 -31.32
C GLN A 421 5.57 16.99 -29.96
N PRO A 422 4.27 17.32 -29.95
CA PRO A 422 3.50 17.37 -28.71
C PRO A 422 3.40 15.97 -28.07
N VAL A 423 3.73 15.89 -26.80
CA VAL A 423 3.60 14.68 -25.96
C VAL A 423 2.34 14.77 -25.11
N VAL A 424 2.14 15.94 -24.49
CA VAL A 424 0.97 16.31 -23.71
C VAL A 424 0.46 17.63 -24.24
N PHE A 425 -0.84 17.72 -24.48
CA PHE A 425 -1.48 18.97 -24.87
C PHE A 425 -2.88 19.02 -24.28
N CYS A 426 -3.24 20.11 -23.62
CA CYS A 426 -4.56 20.28 -23.03
C CYS A 426 -5.65 20.11 -24.10
N ARG A 427 -6.71 19.37 -23.78
CA ARG A 427 -7.74 18.85 -24.73
C ARG A 427 -8.43 19.89 -25.60
N ASP A 428 -8.35 21.19 -25.27
CA ASP A 428 -9.07 22.25 -25.96
C ASP A 428 -8.31 22.87 -27.13
N TYR A 429 -7.09 22.42 -27.42
CA TYR A 429 -6.32 22.88 -28.59
C TYR A 429 -6.54 21.96 -29.78
N HIS A 430 -7.64 22.14 -30.51
CA HIS A 430 -8.09 21.29 -31.63
C HIS A 430 -7.13 21.14 -32.83
N LYS A 431 -5.94 21.75 -32.80
CA LYS A 431 -5.01 21.73 -33.94
C LYS A 431 -3.72 20.96 -33.73
N PHE A 432 -3.39 20.58 -32.47
CA PHE A 432 -2.16 19.86 -32.17
C PHE A 432 -2.50 18.53 -31.49
N HIS A 433 -2.13 17.44 -32.15
CA HIS A 433 -2.42 16.09 -31.63
C HIS A 433 -1.14 15.48 -31.06
N PRO A 434 -1.17 14.92 -29.84
CA PRO A 434 -0.05 14.16 -29.29
C PRO A 434 0.43 13.08 -30.25
N GLY A 435 1.75 12.94 -30.36
CA GLY A 435 2.38 11.95 -31.22
C GLY A 435 2.56 12.34 -32.67
N HIS A 436 1.97 13.45 -33.15
CA HIS A 436 2.21 13.95 -34.51
C HIS A 436 3.40 14.91 -34.53
N THR A 437 4.15 14.87 -35.63
CA THR A 437 5.30 15.75 -35.83
C THR A 437 4.89 16.96 -36.65
N TYR A 438 5.28 18.16 -36.20
CA TYR A 438 4.96 19.44 -36.82
C TYR A 438 6.25 20.23 -37.09
N CYS A 439 6.19 21.20 -38.00
CA CYS A 439 7.28 22.14 -38.20
C CYS A 439 7.41 23.08 -37.00
N TYR A 440 8.60 23.17 -36.41
CA TYR A 440 8.87 23.96 -35.20
C TYR A 440 8.46 25.44 -35.36
N GLN A 441 8.99 26.11 -36.38
CA GLN A 441 8.75 27.55 -36.57
C GLN A 441 7.27 27.88 -36.76
N THR A 442 6.59 27.14 -37.63
CA THR A 442 5.16 27.37 -37.90
C THR A 442 4.31 27.12 -36.67
N THR A 443 4.62 26.07 -35.93
CA THR A 443 3.86 25.68 -34.73
C THR A 443 4.06 26.68 -33.59
N MET A 444 5.29 27.12 -33.33
CA MET A 444 5.58 28.07 -32.26
C MET A 444 5.01 29.46 -32.54
N ARG A 445 5.03 29.92 -33.82
CA ARG A 445 4.32 31.14 -34.22
C ARG A 445 2.81 31.04 -34.04
N ALA A 446 2.23 29.94 -34.47
CA ALA A 446 0.79 29.71 -34.32
C ALA A 446 0.39 29.66 -32.82
N PHE A 447 1.16 28.98 -32.00
CA PHE A 447 0.94 28.93 -30.55
C PHE A 447 1.05 30.34 -29.92
N GLY A 448 2.09 31.10 -30.26
CA GLY A 448 2.27 32.46 -29.77
C GLY A 448 1.10 33.37 -30.14
N TYR A 449 0.58 33.25 -31.37
CA TYR A 449 -0.55 34.03 -31.81
C TYR A 449 -1.89 33.63 -31.18
N LEU A 450 -2.13 32.35 -31.05
CA LEU A 450 -3.42 31.79 -30.56
C LEU A 450 -3.51 31.74 -29.05
N SER A 451 -2.37 31.45 -28.38
CA SER A 451 -2.38 31.02 -26.97
C SER A 451 -1.65 31.98 -26.03
N ILE A 452 -0.88 32.95 -26.55
CA ILE A 452 -0.17 33.94 -25.73
C ILE A 452 -0.88 35.29 -25.81
N GLN A 453 -1.08 35.92 -24.65
CA GLN A 453 -1.71 37.23 -24.55
C GLN A 453 -0.90 38.25 -25.37
N LYS A 454 -1.60 39.17 -26.06
CA LYS A 454 -1.02 40.04 -27.08
C LYS A 454 0.22 40.80 -26.60
N GLU A 455 0.20 41.29 -25.36
CA GLU A 455 1.29 42.08 -24.77
C GLU A 455 2.55 41.23 -24.51
N ASP A 456 2.40 39.90 -24.31
CA ASP A 456 3.52 39.01 -24.03
C ASP A 456 4.14 38.42 -25.31
N ARG A 457 3.48 38.55 -26.48
CA ARG A 457 3.92 37.92 -27.73
C ARG A 457 5.34 38.32 -28.17
N PRO A 458 5.78 39.58 -28.09
CA PRO A 458 7.14 39.93 -28.50
C PRO A 458 8.22 39.28 -27.60
N ARG A 459 7.89 39.05 -26.31
CA ARG A 459 8.77 38.33 -25.38
C ARG A 459 8.78 36.85 -25.70
N TYR A 460 7.61 36.29 -25.99
CA TYR A 460 7.45 34.88 -26.35
C TYR A 460 8.18 34.55 -27.65
N GLU A 461 8.10 35.38 -28.67
CA GLU A 461 8.81 35.19 -29.94
C GLU A 461 10.33 35.14 -29.73
N ARG A 462 10.88 36.03 -28.91
CA ARG A 462 12.31 35.99 -28.53
C ARG A 462 12.67 34.74 -27.71
N PHE A 463 11.78 34.33 -26.85
CA PHE A 463 11.98 33.11 -26.03
C PHE A 463 12.03 31.87 -26.92
N MET A 464 11.18 31.78 -27.95
CA MET A 464 11.05 30.66 -28.88
C MET A 464 11.96 30.76 -30.12
N ASP A 465 12.87 31.73 -30.19
CA ASP A 465 13.75 31.96 -31.34
C ASP A 465 14.73 30.80 -31.53
N ALA A 466 14.52 30.01 -32.62
CA ALA A 466 15.29 28.81 -32.94
C ALA A 466 16.78 29.06 -33.15
N ASP A 467 17.15 30.27 -33.62
CA ASP A 467 18.53 30.61 -33.95
C ASP A 467 19.38 30.87 -32.69
N THR A 468 18.75 31.26 -31.58
CA THR A 468 19.46 31.63 -30.33
C THR A 468 19.19 30.65 -29.16
N ILE A 469 18.21 29.80 -29.28
CA ILE A 469 17.76 28.93 -28.16
C ILE A 469 18.84 27.98 -27.67
N SER A 470 19.60 27.36 -28.57
CA SER A 470 20.65 26.39 -28.24
C SER A 470 21.78 27.04 -27.44
N ASP A 471 22.22 28.24 -27.86
CA ASP A 471 23.27 29.00 -27.18
C ASP A 471 22.81 29.45 -25.79
N ARG A 472 21.56 29.90 -25.68
CA ARG A 472 20.96 30.33 -24.41
C ARG A 472 20.79 29.16 -23.44
N LEU A 473 20.35 27.99 -23.92
CA LEU A 473 20.27 26.78 -23.12
C LEU A 473 21.64 26.36 -22.59
N SER A 474 22.64 26.37 -23.49
CA SER A 474 24.02 26.03 -23.11
C SER A 474 24.59 27.00 -22.07
N ALA A 475 24.37 28.30 -22.23
CA ALA A 475 24.82 29.32 -21.29
C ALA A 475 24.16 29.25 -19.91
N HIS A 476 22.98 28.64 -19.80
CA HIS A 476 22.22 28.51 -18.56
C HIS A 476 22.15 27.07 -18.03
N GLY A 477 23.16 26.24 -18.31
CA GLY A 477 23.24 24.89 -17.82
C GLY A 477 22.12 23.96 -18.32
N GLY A 478 21.67 24.16 -19.55
CA GLY A 478 20.66 23.31 -20.19
C GLY A 478 19.20 23.61 -19.83
N THR A 479 18.94 24.70 -19.10
CA THR A 479 17.58 25.06 -18.70
C THR A 479 17.29 26.54 -18.88
N LEU A 480 16.16 26.86 -19.51
CA LEU A 480 15.63 28.23 -19.62
C LEU A 480 14.19 28.27 -19.13
N SER A 481 13.80 29.30 -18.40
CA SER A 481 12.39 29.46 -18.01
C SER A 481 11.94 30.90 -18.11
N GLU A 482 10.69 31.09 -18.54
CA GLU A 482 10.04 32.39 -18.59
C GLU A 482 8.55 32.27 -18.33
N TYR A 483 7.90 33.38 -17.95
CA TYR A 483 6.48 33.42 -17.60
C TYR A 483 5.70 34.20 -18.64
N PHE A 484 4.61 33.60 -19.15
CA PHE A 484 3.69 34.23 -20.10
C PHE A 484 2.26 34.00 -19.68
N ARG A 485 1.37 34.95 -19.99
CA ARG A 485 -0.07 34.74 -19.87
C ARG A 485 -0.53 33.86 -21.02
N THR A 486 -0.84 32.63 -20.70
CA THR A 486 -1.18 31.60 -21.68
C THR A 486 -2.65 31.25 -21.56
N LEU A 487 -3.32 31.11 -22.70
CA LEU A 487 -4.72 30.73 -22.79
C LEU A 487 -4.89 29.30 -22.30
N THR A 488 -5.83 29.11 -21.39
CA THR A 488 -6.21 27.82 -20.83
C THR A 488 -7.73 27.68 -20.88
N PRO A 489 -8.33 26.52 -20.54
CA PRO A 489 -9.79 26.41 -20.45
C PRO A 489 -10.44 27.46 -19.53
N ASN A 490 -9.69 27.96 -18.57
CA ASN A 490 -10.12 28.96 -17.60
C ASN A 490 -9.77 30.41 -18.01
N GLY A 491 -9.41 30.64 -19.28
CA GLY A 491 -8.97 31.93 -19.79
C GLY A 491 -7.45 32.13 -19.77
N PHE A 492 -6.98 33.38 -19.89
CA PHE A 492 -5.56 33.67 -19.80
C PHE A 492 -5.07 33.64 -18.37
N VAL A 493 -4.17 32.70 -18.08
CA VAL A 493 -3.50 32.56 -16.77
C VAL A 493 -1.99 32.64 -16.90
N TRP A 494 -1.29 33.03 -15.85
CA TRP A 494 0.15 32.97 -15.81
C TRP A 494 0.62 31.52 -15.89
N CYS A 495 1.46 31.22 -16.89
CA CYS A 495 2.11 29.93 -17.05
C CYS A 495 3.62 30.11 -17.06
N GLN A 496 4.31 29.19 -16.43
CA GLN A 496 5.75 29.03 -16.58
C GLN A 496 6.03 28.17 -17.80
N HIS A 497 6.79 28.69 -18.75
CA HIS A 497 7.35 27.95 -19.87
C HIS A 497 8.79 27.60 -19.53
N VAL A 498 9.15 26.34 -19.63
CA VAL A 498 10.49 25.84 -19.29
C VAL A 498 11.02 25.02 -20.45
N PHE A 499 12.24 25.36 -20.91
CA PHE A 499 13.03 24.50 -21.78
C PHE A 499 14.03 23.72 -20.99
N ILE A 500 14.18 22.45 -21.31
CA ILE A 500 15.11 21.51 -20.70
C ILE A 500 15.85 20.81 -21.83
N ALA A 501 17.15 21.05 -21.95
CA ALA A 501 17.97 20.40 -22.96
C ALA A 501 18.06 18.90 -22.70
N ILE A 502 17.98 18.11 -23.77
CA ILE A 502 18.24 16.66 -23.68
C ILE A 502 19.77 16.46 -23.69
N PRO A 503 20.30 15.67 -22.75
CA PRO A 503 21.74 15.39 -22.68
C PRO A 503 22.28 14.86 -24.03
N ASP A 504 23.54 15.16 -24.31
CA ASP A 504 24.30 14.70 -25.49
C ASP A 504 23.77 15.20 -26.87
N THR A 505 22.91 16.22 -26.86
CA THR A 505 22.35 16.82 -28.11
C THR A 505 22.85 18.23 -28.41
N ASN A 506 23.90 18.69 -27.73
CA ASN A 506 24.40 20.07 -27.81
C ASN A 506 23.28 21.11 -27.64
N CYS A 507 22.29 20.84 -26.78
CA CYS A 507 21.10 21.65 -26.56
C CYS A 507 20.22 21.89 -27.84
N ARG A 508 20.40 21.06 -28.86
CA ARG A 508 19.63 21.14 -30.11
C ARG A 508 18.29 20.40 -30.02
N ILE A 509 18.20 19.42 -29.10
CA ILE A 509 16.93 18.77 -28.77
C ILE A 509 16.59 19.13 -27.32
N PHE A 510 15.38 19.61 -27.09
CA PHE A 510 14.93 20.04 -25.77
C PHE A 510 13.44 19.83 -25.57
N LEU A 511 13.09 19.64 -24.30
CA LEU A 511 11.71 19.57 -23.85
C LEU A 511 11.19 20.98 -23.56
N HIS A 512 10.01 21.32 -24.07
CA HIS A 512 9.27 22.53 -23.70
C HIS A 512 8.07 22.15 -22.87
N THR A 513 8.02 22.57 -21.61
CA THR A 513 6.90 22.35 -20.71
C THR A 513 6.19 23.64 -20.39
N VAL A 514 4.85 23.59 -20.34
CA VAL A 514 3.99 24.72 -20.00
C VAL A 514 3.10 24.31 -18.84
N LYS A 515 3.21 24.98 -17.70
CA LYS A 515 2.40 24.72 -16.52
C LYS A 515 1.85 26.01 -15.89
N PRO A 516 0.66 26.00 -15.26
CA PRO A 516 0.17 27.14 -14.50
C PRO A 516 1.15 27.48 -13.37
N ALA A 517 1.57 28.70 -13.26
CA ALA A 517 2.44 29.15 -12.19
C ALA A 517 2.42 30.68 -12.09
N ILE A 518 2.29 31.17 -10.87
CA ILE A 518 2.44 32.60 -10.59
C ILE A 518 3.94 32.89 -10.43
N PRO A 519 4.47 33.98 -11.02
CA PRO A 519 5.86 34.36 -10.83
C PRO A 519 6.19 34.54 -9.35
N ASN A 520 7.01 33.65 -8.79
CA ASN A 520 7.33 33.65 -7.34
C ASN A 520 8.46 34.58 -6.96
N ASN A 521 9.15 35.23 -7.92
CA ASN A 521 10.37 35.98 -7.64
C ASN A 521 10.14 37.48 -7.83
N LEU A 522 9.74 38.14 -6.76
CA LEU A 522 9.63 39.62 -6.65
C LEU A 522 10.92 40.36 -7.01
N ALA A 523 12.08 39.68 -6.97
CA ALA A 523 13.38 40.25 -7.29
C ALA A 523 13.67 40.26 -8.80
N MET A 524 13.04 39.40 -9.61
CA MET A 524 13.34 39.32 -11.03
C MET A 524 12.63 40.34 -11.89
N GLU A 525 11.42 40.80 -11.54
CA GLU A 525 10.73 41.77 -12.41
C GLU A 525 9.69 42.61 -11.66
N LYS A 526 10.10 43.77 -11.14
CA LYS A 526 9.16 44.81 -10.66
C LYS A 526 8.06 45.12 -11.66
N GLY A 527 8.31 44.93 -12.95
CA GLY A 527 7.35 45.12 -14.03
C GLY A 527 6.26 44.05 -14.11
N LEU A 528 6.59 42.75 -13.87
CA LEU A 528 5.63 41.66 -13.93
C LEU A 528 4.69 41.66 -12.71
N VAL A 529 5.21 42.03 -11.53
CA VAL A 529 4.39 42.19 -10.31
C VAL A 529 3.43 43.35 -10.45
N LYS A 530 3.87 44.45 -11.07
CA LYS A 530 3.00 45.61 -11.34
C LYS A 530 1.87 45.24 -12.32
N LEU A 531 2.20 44.54 -13.40
CA LEU A 531 1.24 44.06 -14.39
C LEU A 531 0.26 43.01 -13.78
N TYR A 532 0.75 42.10 -12.96
CA TYR A 532 -0.07 41.13 -12.22
C TYR A 532 -1.06 41.83 -11.28
N ASN A 533 -0.64 42.87 -10.57
CA ASN A 533 -1.50 43.62 -9.64
C ASN A 533 -2.52 44.51 -10.37
N GLU A 534 -2.18 45.00 -11.60
CA GLU A 534 -3.11 45.72 -12.46
C GLU A 534 -4.23 44.80 -12.95
N ILE A 535 -3.89 43.58 -13.42
CA ILE A 535 -4.86 42.60 -13.91
C ILE A 535 -5.77 42.09 -12.77
N LYS A 536 -5.24 41.94 -11.56
CA LYS A 536 -6.02 41.50 -10.38
C LYS A 536 -7.05 42.54 -9.93
N LYS A 537 -6.94 43.80 -10.33
CA LYS A 537 -7.92 44.83 -10.02
C LYS A 537 -9.12 44.84 -10.96
N ASP A 538 -8.98 44.23 -12.12
CA ASP A 538 -10.01 44.15 -13.17
C ASP A 538 -10.77 42.80 -13.14
N TRP A 539 -10.45 41.99 -12.17
CA TRP A 539 -11.16 40.74 -11.77
C TRP A 539 -11.78 40.93 -10.37
#